data_ee7c96344462ace572159cc636158718
#
_entry.id   ee7c96344462ace572159cc636158718
#
_cell.length_a   1.000
_cell.length_b   1.000
_cell.length_c   1.000
_cell.angle_alpha   90.00
_cell.angle_beta   90.00
_cell.angle_gamma   90.00
#
_symmetry.space_group_name_H-M   'P 1'
#
loop_
_entity.id
_entity.type
_entity.pdbx_description
1 polymer ?
#
loop_
_entity_poly.entity_id
_entity_poly.type
_entity_poly.pdbx_seq_one_letter_code
_entity_poly.pdbx_strand_id
1 'polypeptide(L)'
;MNKLTQDEQRVERDYVGEVTIPGNKLYGVNTVRGVDNLTVSSLNIAHYSQFRDAFAQVKWAAALANRDNEVVTKEQCEAIVKACQEVIEGHFDSSLVVDLMEGSGGTSTNMNFNEVIANRAQQLLGHAAGNYEVIHPNDHVNQSQSTNDAYPAALKIATYAMLEPLIKEVTQLAALFDSKATEFADVLHLGRTCLQDAQPMRLGQLFGGYASLTKRLAEELVPVRDKLRILPLGGTAIGTGFGAPAGYRAAVYTHLRSITGVDYQAPANSFDAMQNMDVFSRVSAELRTCAVSLAKIASDVTVLSSGPVGGLGELKLPEAQAGSSIMPGKVNPVLPMAMIQLSFAVVGNDVAVAQAVQYGELEINHFEPVVASRVFDSIELLTNGIQRFAQKCIKGIKADVARNEQHLMESMAVATALVPKIGYARVSKLARQSVAEGRSLVTILDESGLLSTDDTIAAIRKASYPVFDA
;
A
#
# COMPACT_ATOMS: atom_id res chain seq x y z
N MET A 1 -4.34 -30.70 33.42
CA MET A 1 -4.09 -29.33 32.94
C MET A 1 -5.23 -28.44 33.40
N ASN A 2 -5.07 -27.70 34.49
CA ASN A 2 -6.05 -26.69 34.87
C ASN A 2 -5.91 -25.49 33.91
N LYS A 3 -6.76 -25.46 32.89
CA LYS A 3 -7.02 -24.19 32.18
C LYS A 3 -7.85 -23.34 33.13
N LEU A 4 -7.33 -22.21 33.59
CA LEU A 4 -8.12 -21.22 34.29
C LEU A 4 -9.36 -20.89 33.47
N THR A 5 -10.53 -20.90 34.09
CA THR A 5 -11.79 -20.55 33.43
C THR A 5 -11.91 -19.04 33.26
N GLN A 6 -12.88 -18.58 32.49
CA GLN A 6 -13.09 -17.15 32.25
C GLN A 6 -13.40 -16.38 33.54
N ASP A 7 -13.92 -17.06 34.55
CA ASP A 7 -14.28 -16.50 35.85
C ASP A 7 -13.12 -16.52 36.86
N GLU A 8 -12.03 -17.25 36.57
CA GLU A 8 -10.83 -17.25 37.41
C GLU A 8 -9.96 -16.04 37.03
N GLN A 9 -9.49 -15.34 38.05
CA GLN A 9 -8.60 -14.19 37.89
C GLN A 9 -7.22 -14.55 38.42
N ARG A 10 -6.19 -13.96 37.80
CA ARG A 10 -4.83 -13.97 38.33
C ARG A 10 -4.37 -12.58 38.65
N VAL A 11 -3.54 -12.41 39.63
CA VAL A 11 -2.94 -11.15 40.02
C VAL A 11 -1.48 -11.19 39.57
N GLU A 12 -1.05 -10.19 38.80
CA GLU A 12 0.35 -9.96 38.46
C GLU A 12 0.81 -8.65 39.06
N ARG A 13 2.11 -8.51 39.30
CA ARG A 13 2.70 -7.34 39.95
C ARG A 13 3.92 -6.86 39.22
N ASP A 14 4.04 -5.55 39.08
CA ASP A 14 5.26 -4.86 38.69
C ASP A 14 5.68 -3.81 39.76
N TYR A 15 6.63 -2.95 39.46
CA TYR A 15 7.10 -1.92 40.37
C TYR A 15 6.05 -0.82 40.63
N VAL A 16 5.03 -0.68 39.77
CA VAL A 16 3.94 0.29 39.90
C VAL A 16 2.85 -0.23 40.86
N GLY A 17 2.68 -1.57 40.93
CA GLY A 17 1.69 -2.23 41.80
C GLY A 17 1.08 -3.47 41.19
N GLU A 18 -0.04 -3.91 41.78
CA GLU A 18 -0.76 -5.12 41.36
C GLU A 18 -1.83 -4.82 40.33
N VAL A 19 -2.05 -5.78 39.41
CA VAL A 19 -3.08 -5.74 38.39
C VAL A 19 -3.77 -7.10 38.33
N THR A 20 -5.10 -7.07 38.25
CA THR A 20 -5.93 -8.27 38.08
C THR A 20 -6.17 -8.53 36.60
N ILE A 21 -5.91 -9.76 36.16
CA ILE A 21 -6.00 -10.20 34.77
C ILE A 21 -6.98 -11.39 34.68
N PRO A 22 -7.87 -11.42 33.65
CA PRO A 22 -8.71 -12.60 33.41
C PRO A 22 -7.83 -13.84 33.16
N GLY A 23 -8.14 -14.94 33.82
CA GLY A 23 -7.31 -16.15 33.85
C GLY A 23 -7.11 -16.82 32.49
N ASN A 24 -8.05 -16.62 31.57
CA ASN A 24 -7.97 -17.13 30.19
C ASN A 24 -7.16 -16.27 29.22
N LYS A 25 -6.70 -15.08 29.64
CA LYS A 25 -5.88 -14.19 28.81
C LYS A 25 -4.40 -14.47 29.00
N LEU A 26 -3.64 -14.38 27.92
CA LEU A 26 -2.20 -14.64 27.92
C LEU A 26 -1.35 -13.36 28.06
N TYR A 27 -1.94 -12.18 27.94
CA TYR A 27 -1.22 -10.95 28.25
C TYR A 27 -0.99 -10.78 29.75
N GLY A 28 -0.03 -9.95 30.12
CA GLY A 28 0.35 -9.70 31.51
C GLY A 28 0.13 -8.26 31.95
N VAL A 29 0.80 -7.88 33.06
CA VAL A 29 0.65 -6.59 33.72
C VAL A 29 1.02 -5.40 32.83
N ASN A 30 2.08 -5.51 32.02
CA ASN A 30 2.49 -4.40 31.13
C ASN A 30 1.45 -4.13 30.06
N THR A 31 0.86 -5.18 29.48
CA THR A 31 -0.22 -5.05 28.50
C THR A 31 -1.45 -4.36 29.10
N VAL A 32 -1.88 -4.74 30.31
CA VAL A 32 -3.03 -4.09 30.96
C VAL A 32 -2.76 -2.60 31.14
N ARG A 33 -1.60 -2.21 31.62
CA ARG A 33 -1.23 -0.80 31.76
C ARG A 33 -1.18 -0.08 30.41
N GLY A 34 -0.64 -0.74 29.38
CA GLY A 34 -0.62 -0.19 28.02
C GLY A 34 -2.03 0.09 27.48
N VAL A 35 -2.95 -0.85 27.68
CA VAL A 35 -4.35 -0.72 27.27
C VAL A 35 -5.05 0.39 28.07
N ASP A 36 -4.90 0.42 29.38
CA ASP A 36 -5.56 1.40 30.24
C ASP A 36 -5.11 2.84 29.97
N ASN A 37 -3.81 3.03 29.67
CA ASN A 37 -3.23 4.34 29.49
C ASN A 37 -3.23 4.83 28.06
N LEU A 38 -3.14 3.96 27.06
CA LEU A 38 -2.72 4.30 25.70
C LEU A 38 -3.68 3.85 24.59
N THR A 39 -4.90 3.40 24.95
CA THR A 39 -5.94 3.11 23.94
C THR A 39 -6.49 4.43 23.38
N VAL A 40 -6.04 4.83 22.21
CA VAL A 40 -6.36 6.11 21.56
C VAL A 40 -7.01 5.94 20.18
N SER A 41 -6.93 4.74 19.60
CA SER A 41 -7.56 4.42 18.32
C SER A 41 -8.48 3.19 18.42
N SER A 42 -9.10 2.80 17.32
CA SER A 42 -9.91 1.59 17.23
C SER A 42 -9.14 0.36 16.72
N LEU A 43 -7.85 0.51 16.44
CA LEU A 43 -7.02 -0.53 15.85
C LEU A 43 -6.02 -1.06 16.88
N ASN A 44 -6.01 -2.36 17.08
CA ASN A 44 -4.97 -3.02 17.87
C ASN A 44 -3.86 -3.61 16.98
N ILE A 45 -2.77 -4.07 17.61
CA ILE A 45 -1.61 -4.62 16.92
C ILE A 45 -1.89 -5.92 16.15
N ALA A 46 -2.97 -6.65 16.46
CA ALA A 46 -3.38 -7.84 15.73
C ALA A 46 -4.16 -7.54 14.44
N HIS A 47 -4.58 -6.27 14.23
CA HIS A 47 -5.33 -5.87 13.03
C HIS A 47 -4.59 -6.19 11.74
N TYR A 48 -3.28 -5.94 11.69
CA TYR A 48 -2.43 -6.28 10.56
C TYR A 48 -1.69 -7.58 10.84
N SER A 49 -2.14 -8.69 10.23
CA SER A 49 -1.54 -10.01 10.43
C SER A 49 -0.05 -10.02 10.10
N GLN A 50 0.40 -9.26 9.09
CA GLN A 50 1.81 -9.15 8.73
C GLN A 50 2.66 -8.54 9.85
N PHE A 51 2.13 -7.62 10.65
CA PHE A 51 2.84 -7.04 11.79
C PHE A 51 2.92 -8.02 12.96
N ARG A 52 1.81 -8.71 13.26
CA ARG A 52 1.78 -9.82 14.23
C ARG A 52 2.82 -10.88 13.88
N ASP A 53 2.81 -11.34 12.63
CA ASP A 53 3.69 -12.40 12.15
C ASP A 53 5.16 -11.96 12.21
N ALA A 54 5.47 -10.72 11.78
CA ALA A 54 6.80 -10.15 11.83
C ALA A 54 7.36 -10.08 13.26
N PHE A 55 6.55 -9.63 14.22
CA PHE A 55 6.96 -9.61 15.63
C PHE A 55 7.24 -11.01 16.15
N ALA A 56 6.36 -11.98 15.89
CA ALA A 56 6.56 -13.37 16.30
C ALA A 56 7.80 -13.98 15.62
N GLN A 57 8.08 -13.68 14.37
CA GLN A 57 9.28 -14.10 13.65
C GLN A 57 10.57 -13.54 14.28
N VAL A 58 10.54 -12.26 14.68
CA VAL A 58 11.67 -11.65 15.42
C VAL A 58 11.91 -12.37 16.74
N LYS A 59 10.85 -12.63 17.53
CA LYS A 59 10.96 -13.36 18.82
C LYS A 59 11.41 -14.80 18.62
N TRP A 60 10.93 -15.47 17.59
CA TRP A 60 11.37 -16.82 17.22
C TRP A 60 12.88 -16.84 16.88
N ALA A 61 13.34 -15.96 16.00
CA ALA A 61 14.75 -15.87 15.63
C ALA A 61 15.65 -15.53 16.83
N ALA A 62 15.19 -14.63 17.71
CA ALA A 62 15.89 -14.26 18.93
C ALA A 62 16.01 -15.42 19.91
N ALA A 63 14.95 -16.21 20.11
CA ALA A 63 15.00 -17.41 20.98
C ALA A 63 16.01 -18.43 20.48
N LEU A 64 16.05 -18.70 19.17
CA LEU A 64 17.05 -19.59 18.56
C LEU A 64 18.48 -19.06 18.72
N ALA A 65 18.68 -17.75 18.49
CA ALA A 65 19.96 -17.11 18.64
C ALA A 65 20.45 -17.14 20.10
N ASN A 66 19.56 -16.92 21.07
CA ASN A 66 19.89 -17.02 22.50
C ASN A 66 20.24 -18.46 22.93
N ARG A 67 19.54 -19.45 22.40
CA ARG A 67 19.89 -20.86 22.60
C ARG A 67 21.29 -21.18 22.06
N ASP A 68 21.61 -20.76 20.86
CA ASP A 68 22.90 -21.01 20.22
C ASP A 68 24.06 -20.34 20.97
N ASN A 69 23.75 -19.29 21.74
CA ASN A 69 24.72 -18.63 22.64
C ASN A 69 24.59 -19.03 24.14
N GLU A 70 23.83 -20.11 24.40
CA GLU A 70 23.70 -20.72 25.76
C GLU A 70 23.06 -19.76 26.80
N VAL A 71 22.28 -18.76 26.35
CA VAL A 71 21.61 -17.79 27.23
C VAL A 71 20.27 -18.31 27.73
N VAL A 72 19.56 -19.08 26.89
CA VAL A 72 18.33 -19.80 27.25
C VAL A 72 18.53 -21.31 27.05
N THR A 73 17.85 -22.12 27.85
CA THR A 73 17.94 -23.58 27.71
C THR A 73 17.23 -24.04 26.42
N LYS A 74 17.56 -25.25 25.98
CA LYS A 74 16.92 -25.88 24.82
C LYS A 74 15.41 -25.99 25.03
N GLU A 75 14.95 -26.40 26.22
CA GLU A 75 13.56 -26.59 26.56
C GLU A 75 12.79 -25.27 26.54
N GLN A 76 13.35 -24.20 27.12
CA GLN A 76 12.78 -22.84 27.06
C GLN A 76 12.66 -22.35 25.63
N CYS A 77 13.72 -22.51 24.83
CA CYS A 77 13.73 -22.12 23.42
C CYS A 77 12.64 -22.86 22.63
N GLU A 78 12.52 -24.19 22.75
CA GLU A 78 11.51 -24.97 22.04
C GLU A 78 10.10 -24.53 22.38
N ALA A 79 9.82 -24.24 23.66
CA ALA A 79 8.53 -23.73 24.12
C ALA A 79 8.23 -22.32 23.57
N ILE A 80 9.20 -21.41 23.59
CA ILE A 80 9.08 -20.04 23.01
C ILE A 80 8.83 -20.12 21.51
N VAL A 81 9.61 -20.93 20.78
CA VAL A 81 9.45 -21.10 19.32
C VAL A 81 8.07 -21.62 18.98
N LYS A 82 7.57 -22.64 19.72
CA LYS A 82 6.22 -23.16 19.49
C LYS A 82 5.14 -22.11 19.78
N ALA A 83 5.29 -21.32 20.84
CA ALA A 83 4.39 -20.21 21.12
C ALA A 83 4.39 -19.15 19.99
N CYS A 84 5.57 -18.79 19.45
CA CYS A 84 5.68 -17.87 18.31
C CYS A 84 4.97 -18.42 17.07
N GLN A 85 5.09 -19.72 16.77
CA GLN A 85 4.37 -20.34 15.66
C GLN A 85 2.87 -20.25 15.81
N GLU A 86 2.34 -20.51 17.01
CA GLU A 86 0.91 -20.40 17.30
C GLU A 86 0.40 -18.95 17.26
N VAL A 87 1.25 -17.95 17.57
CA VAL A 87 0.96 -16.53 17.34
C VAL A 87 0.81 -16.24 15.85
N ILE A 88 1.74 -16.72 15.01
CA ILE A 88 1.67 -16.56 13.54
C ILE A 88 0.40 -17.22 12.97
N GLU A 89 -0.03 -18.35 13.52
CA GLU A 89 -1.28 -19.02 13.15
C GLU A 89 -2.55 -18.25 13.59
N GLY A 90 -2.41 -17.14 14.33
CA GLY A 90 -3.51 -16.27 14.79
C GLY A 90 -4.26 -16.78 16.01
N HIS A 91 -3.77 -17.79 16.70
CA HIS A 91 -4.47 -18.42 17.83
C HIS A 91 -4.67 -17.46 19.03
N PHE A 92 -3.88 -16.39 19.10
CA PHE A 92 -3.87 -15.48 20.26
C PHE A 92 -4.15 -14.01 19.91
N ASP A 93 -4.76 -13.72 18.76
CA ASP A 93 -5.12 -12.36 18.33
C ASP A 93 -5.97 -11.65 19.39
N SER A 94 -6.86 -12.37 20.08
CA SER A 94 -7.66 -11.82 21.19
C SER A 94 -6.87 -11.47 22.46
N SER A 95 -5.58 -11.77 22.50
CA SER A 95 -4.63 -11.39 23.57
C SER A 95 -3.61 -10.36 23.12
N LEU A 96 -3.55 -10.02 21.84
CA LEU A 96 -2.75 -8.94 21.27
C LEU A 96 -3.63 -7.68 21.16
N VAL A 97 -3.79 -6.99 22.28
CA VAL A 97 -4.84 -5.99 22.50
C VAL A 97 -4.35 -4.54 22.58
N VAL A 98 -3.04 -4.32 22.60
CA VAL A 98 -2.45 -2.97 22.64
C VAL A 98 -2.84 -2.20 21.39
N ASP A 99 -3.14 -0.91 21.55
CA ASP A 99 -3.46 -0.01 20.44
C ASP A 99 -2.26 0.15 19.50
N LEU A 100 -2.52 0.14 18.21
CA LEU A 100 -1.47 0.27 17.18
C LEU A 100 -0.74 1.61 17.24
N MET A 101 -1.42 2.69 17.71
CA MET A 101 -0.86 4.04 17.87
C MET A 101 -0.47 4.35 19.32
N GLU A 102 -0.08 3.36 20.07
CA GLU A 102 0.32 3.52 21.46
C GLU A 102 1.49 4.51 21.64
N GLY A 103 1.50 5.24 22.76
CA GLY A 103 2.43 6.35 22.99
C GLY A 103 3.71 5.99 23.73
N SER A 104 4.03 4.70 23.90
CA SER A 104 5.21 4.25 24.65
C SER A 104 6.44 3.97 23.78
N GLY A 105 6.43 4.40 22.52
CA GLY A 105 7.52 4.12 21.58
C GLY A 105 7.68 2.63 21.24
N GLY A 106 6.57 1.89 21.20
CA GLY A 106 6.56 0.46 20.89
C GLY A 106 6.73 -0.45 22.11
N THR A 107 6.99 0.09 23.30
CA THR A 107 7.24 -0.76 24.50
C THR A 107 6.01 -1.56 24.91
N SER A 108 4.83 -0.96 24.91
CA SER A 108 3.59 -1.69 25.22
C SER A 108 3.31 -2.80 24.22
N THR A 109 3.55 -2.55 22.94
CA THR A 109 3.46 -3.56 21.87
C THR A 109 4.46 -4.70 22.10
N ASN A 110 5.75 -4.40 22.28
CA ASN A 110 6.79 -5.39 22.51
C ASN A 110 6.49 -6.25 23.75
N MET A 111 6.02 -5.62 24.85
CA MET A 111 5.65 -6.34 26.06
C MET A 111 4.41 -7.19 25.87
N ASN A 112 3.42 -6.76 25.10
CA ASN A 112 2.26 -7.60 24.82
C ASN A 112 2.66 -8.90 24.11
N PHE A 113 3.55 -8.84 23.12
CA PHE A 113 4.10 -10.05 22.50
C PHE A 113 4.91 -10.88 23.49
N ASN A 114 5.80 -10.25 24.27
CA ASN A 114 6.63 -10.97 25.25
C ASN A 114 5.77 -11.73 26.29
N GLU A 115 4.73 -11.07 26.82
CA GLU A 115 3.84 -11.65 27.81
C GLU A 115 3.00 -12.79 27.25
N VAL A 116 2.41 -12.60 26.05
CA VAL A 116 1.61 -13.66 25.38
C VAL A 116 2.49 -14.87 25.06
N ILE A 117 3.66 -14.67 24.50
CA ILE A 117 4.60 -15.76 24.16
C ILE A 117 5.09 -16.46 25.43
N ALA A 118 5.48 -15.71 26.48
CA ALA A 118 5.94 -16.28 27.73
C ALA A 118 4.85 -17.15 28.41
N ASN A 119 3.65 -16.60 28.54
CA ASN A 119 2.53 -17.31 29.15
C ASN A 119 2.11 -18.55 28.37
N ARG A 120 2.16 -18.48 27.03
CA ARG A 120 1.90 -19.65 26.19
C ARG A 120 3.00 -20.70 26.32
N ALA A 121 4.25 -20.29 26.31
CA ALA A 121 5.40 -21.19 26.48
C ALA A 121 5.36 -21.91 27.83
N GLN A 122 4.99 -21.22 28.92
CA GLN A 122 4.74 -21.83 30.22
C GLN A 122 3.66 -22.91 30.16
N GLN A 123 2.53 -22.64 29.51
CA GLN A 123 1.47 -23.63 29.34
C GLN A 123 1.94 -24.87 28.55
N LEU A 124 2.81 -24.71 27.56
CA LEU A 124 3.39 -25.80 26.79
C LEU A 124 4.30 -26.69 27.67
N LEU A 125 4.95 -26.08 28.67
CA LEU A 125 5.76 -26.79 29.69
C LEU A 125 4.95 -27.35 30.86
N GLY A 126 3.60 -27.20 30.84
CA GLY A 126 2.72 -27.73 31.89
C GLY A 126 2.51 -26.80 33.08
N HIS A 127 2.95 -25.54 32.99
CA HIS A 127 2.80 -24.55 34.06
C HIS A 127 1.59 -23.61 33.81
N ALA A 128 1.14 -22.92 34.85
CA ALA A 128 0.11 -21.91 34.71
C ALA A 128 0.68 -20.60 34.11
N ALA A 129 -0.17 -19.85 33.43
CA ALA A 129 0.17 -18.49 33.00
C ALA A 129 0.46 -17.61 34.24
N GLY A 130 1.44 -16.70 34.12
CA GLY A 130 1.93 -15.87 35.23
C GLY A 130 3.02 -16.51 36.10
N ASN A 131 3.45 -17.75 35.83
CA ASN A 131 4.56 -18.38 36.54
C ASN A 131 5.92 -17.98 35.89
N TYR A 132 6.32 -16.74 36.08
CA TYR A 132 7.49 -16.15 35.43
C TYR A 132 8.85 -16.68 35.96
N GLU A 133 8.86 -17.61 36.93
CA GLU A 133 10.07 -18.34 37.33
C GLU A 133 10.55 -19.32 36.25
N VAL A 134 9.62 -19.84 35.42
CA VAL A 134 9.94 -20.82 34.37
C VAL A 134 10.31 -20.12 33.06
N ILE A 135 9.44 -19.25 32.56
CA ILE A 135 9.68 -18.41 31.40
C ILE A 135 9.21 -16.99 31.70
N HIS A 136 10.17 -16.05 31.76
CA HIS A 136 9.91 -14.65 32.04
C HIS A 136 9.82 -13.84 30.74
N PRO A 137 8.86 -12.89 30.59
CA PRO A 137 8.76 -12.06 29.39
C PRO A 137 10.03 -11.29 29.05
N ASN A 138 10.72 -10.71 30.05
CA ASN A 138 11.94 -9.94 29.84
C ASN A 138 13.18 -10.83 29.77
N ASP A 139 13.35 -11.74 30.75
CA ASP A 139 14.62 -12.43 30.92
C ASP A 139 14.83 -13.59 29.94
N HIS A 140 13.73 -14.08 29.30
CA HIS A 140 13.80 -15.18 28.34
C HIS A 140 13.27 -14.76 26.94
N VAL A 141 12.04 -14.23 26.82
CA VAL A 141 11.45 -13.90 25.51
C VAL A 141 12.09 -12.65 24.92
N ASN A 142 12.35 -11.63 25.75
CA ASN A 142 13.00 -10.39 25.31
C ASN A 142 14.53 -10.40 25.47
N GLN A 143 15.11 -11.52 25.89
CA GLN A 143 16.55 -11.63 26.13
C GLN A 143 17.37 -11.22 24.90
N SER A 144 18.47 -10.49 25.12
CA SER A 144 19.36 -9.92 24.09
C SER A 144 18.71 -8.91 23.15
N GLN A 145 17.55 -8.39 23.50
CA GLN A 145 16.79 -7.43 22.71
C GLN A 145 16.44 -6.18 23.54
N SER A 146 16.08 -5.12 22.83
CA SER A 146 15.31 -3.99 23.34
C SER A 146 14.06 -3.84 22.50
N THR A 147 13.04 -3.11 22.99
CA THR A 147 11.97 -2.62 22.13
C THR A 147 12.55 -1.86 20.94
N ASN A 148 13.62 -1.10 21.19
CA ASN A 148 14.24 -0.18 20.25
C ASN A 148 14.86 -0.84 19.01
N ASP A 149 15.23 -2.12 19.08
CA ASP A 149 15.70 -2.88 17.91
C ASP A 149 14.66 -3.90 17.41
N ALA A 150 13.84 -4.46 18.30
CA ALA A 150 12.83 -5.47 17.95
C ALA A 150 11.60 -4.85 17.23
N TYR A 151 11.08 -3.72 17.71
CA TYR A 151 9.93 -3.06 17.10
C TYR A 151 10.22 -2.57 15.67
N PRO A 152 11.26 -1.75 15.41
CA PRO A 152 11.57 -1.31 14.05
C PRO A 152 11.96 -2.46 13.13
N ALA A 153 12.54 -3.54 13.64
CA ALA A 153 12.77 -4.74 12.84
C ALA A 153 11.47 -5.39 12.40
N ALA A 154 10.51 -5.60 13.32
CA ALA A 154 9.20 -6.13 13.01
C ALA A 154 8.42 -5.20 12.06
N LEU A 155 8.50 -3.88 12.26
CA LEU A 155 7.88 -2.89 11.38
C LEU A 155 8.43 -2.96 9.95
N LYS A 156 9.76 -3.06 9.78
CA LYS A 156 10.39 -3.21 8.46
C LYS A 156 10.01 -4.55 7.80
N ILE A 157 10.01 -5.66 8.53
CA ILE A 157 9.62 -6.98 8.03
C ILE A 157 8.16 -6.97 7.57
N ALA A 158 7.25 -6.42 8.39
CA ALA A 158 5.83 -6.30 8.05
C ALA A 158 5.60 -5.43 6.80
N THR A 159 6.23 -4.25 6.75
CA THR A 159 6.13 -3.34 5.60
C THR A 159 6.66 -4.00 4.33
N TYR A 160 7.78 -4.72 4.41
CA TYR A 160 8.34 -5.49 3.30
C TYR A 160 7.33 -6.53 2.78
N ALA A 161 6.72 -7.30 3.68
CA ALA A 161 5.74 -8.31 3.33
C ALA A 161 4.44 -7.71 2.74
N MET A 162 3.98 -6.57 3.26
CA MET A 162 2.78 -5.89 2.76
C MET A 162 3.00 -5.23 1.38
N LEU A 163 4.21 -4.79 1.05
CA LEU A 163 4.51 -4.20 -0.26
C LEU A 163 4.48 -5.21 -1.39
N GLU A 164 4.73 -6.50 -1.15
CA GLU A 164 4.74 -7.53 -2.18
C GLU A 164 3.38 -7.67 -2.90
N PRO A 165 2.24 -7.86 -2.21
CA PRO A 165 0.94 -7.88 -2.86
C PRO A 165 0.59 -6.54 -3.53
N LEU A 166 0.99 -5.40 -2.97
CA LEU A 166 0.76 -4.09 -3.61
C LEU A 166 1.49 -4.00 -4.95
N ILE A 167 2.77 -4.33 -5.01
CA ILE A 167 3.57 -4.32 -6.26
C ILE A 167 2.93 -5.24 -7.31
N LYS A 168 2.45 -6.40 -6.89
CA LYS A 168 1.74 -7.33 -7.77
C LYS A 168 0.45 -6.71 -8.34
N GLU A 169 -0.37 -6.07 -7.52
CA GLU A 169 -1.62 -5.44 -7.98
C GLU A 169 -1.35 -4.26 -8.92
N VAL A 170 -0.33 -3.42 -8.65
CA VAL A 170 0.09 -2.33 -9.56
C VAL A 170 0.57 -2.89 -10.90
N THR A 171 1.37 -3.97 -10.87
CA THR A 171 1.86 -4.65 -12.08
C THR A 171 0.71 -5.23 -12.91
N GLN A 172 -0.28 -5.84 -12.27
CA GLN A 172 -1.46 -6.38 -12.95
C GLN A 172 -2.33 -5.27 -13.55
N LEU A 173 -2.47 -4.12 -12.86
CA LEU A 173 -3.18 -2.97 -13.39
C LEU A 173 -2.47 -2.41 -14.63
N ALA A 174 -1.13 -2.33 -14.63
CA ALA A 174 -0.36 -1.92 -15.81
C ALA A 174 -0.63 -2.83 -17.01
N ALA A 175 -0.63 -4.15 -16.80
CA ALA A 175 -0.93 -5.12 -17.85
C ALA A 175 -2.38 -5.01 -18.38
N LEU A 176 -3.34 -4.67 -17.52
CA LEU A 176 -4.72 -4.41 -17.95
C LEU A 176 -4.83 -3.15 -18.80
N PHE A 177 -4.12 -2.07 -18.45
CA PHE A 177 -4.08 -0.86 -19.29
C PHE A 177 -3.44 -1.14 -20.64
N ASP A 178 -2.40 -1.95 -20.72
CA ASP A 178 -1.75 -2.35 -21.97
C ASP A 178 -2.69 -3.18 -22.83
N SER A 179 -3.43 -4.11 -22.24
CA SER A 179 -4.49 -4.85 -22.93
C SER A 179 -5.58 -3.93 -23.49
N LYS A 180 -5.99 -2.91 -22.75
CA LYS A 180 -6.95 -1.90 -23.21
C LYS A 180 -6.36 -0.98 -24.29
N ALA A 181 -5.08 -0.66 -24.21
CA ALA A 181 -4.38 0.08 -25.28
C ALA A 181 -4.45 -0.70 -26.60
N THR A 182 -4.27 -2.00 -26.57
CA THR A 182 -4.42 -2.88 -27.74
C THR A 182 -5.87 -2.96 -28.22
N GLU A 183 -6.83 -3.15 -27.30
CA GLU A 183 -8.28 -3.21 -27.61
C GLU A 183 -8.78 -1.94 -28.29
N PHE A 184 -8.28 -0.78 -27.89
CA PHE A 184 -8.69 0.55 -28.40
C PHE A 184 -7.74 1.13 -29.45
N ALA A 185 -6.82 0.32 -29.99
CA ALA A 185 -5.77 0.79 -30.92
C ALA A 185 -6.34 1.49 -32.16
N ASP A 186 -7.50 1.08 -32.65
CA ASP A 186 -8.13 1.63 -33.84
C ASP A 186 -9.24 2.64 -33.58
N VAL A 187 -9.58 2.92 -32.31
CA VAL A 187 -10.58 3.91 -31.94
C VAL A 187 -10.04 5.31 -32.08
N LEU A 188 -10.53 6.06 -33.06
CA LEU A 188 -10.23 7.48 -33.21
C LEU A 188 -10.75 8.26 -32.02
N HIS A 189 -9.98 9.19 -31.50
CA HIS A 189 -10.27 9.93 -30.29
C HIS A 189 -9.85 11.40 -30.42
N LEU A 190 -10.64 12.30 -29.86
CA LEU A 190 -10.31 13.71 -29.75
C LEU A 190 -9.38 13.92 -28.55
N GLY A 191 -8.08 14.14 -28.80
CA GLY A 191 -7.14 14.54 -27.78
C GLY A 191 -7.43 15.95 -27.27
N ARG A 192 -7.36 16.13 -25.94
CA ARG A 192 -7.64 17.40 -25.26
C ARG A 192 -6.47 17.87 -24.42
N THR A 193 -6.27 19.18 -24.38
CA THR A 193 -5.37 19.87 -23.46
C THR A 193 -6.14 20.92 -22.69
N CYS A 194 -5.99 20.98 -21.36
CA CYS A 194 -6.82 21.87 -20.52
C CYS A 194 -8.33 21.67 -20.75
N LEU A 195 -8.75 20.44 -21.04
CA LEU A 195 -10.12 20.06 -21.45
C LEU A 195 -10.63 20.74 -22.71
N GLN A 196 -9.75 21.41 -23.49
CA GLN A 196 -10.08 21.97 -24.79
C GLN A 196 -9.61 21.05 -25.92
N ASP A 197 -10.31 21.10 -27.05
CA ASP A 197 -9.98 20.32 -28.23
C ASP A 197 -8.55 20.62 -28.71
N ALA A 198 -7.77 19.58 -28.97
CA ALA A 198 -6.38 19.74 -29.36
C ALA A 198 -6.08 19.08 -30.71
N GLN A 199 -5.94 17.77 -30.74
CA GLN A 199 -5.51 17.04 -31.94
C GLN A 199 -6.15 15.66 -32.04
N PRO A 200 -6.28 15.11 -33.26
CA PRO A 200 -6.63 13.70 -33.45
C PRO A 200 -5.59 12.78 -32.79
N MET A 201 -6.07 11.81 -32.05
CA MET A 201 -5.27 10.71 -31.52
C MET A 201 -6.11 9.43 -31.52
N ARG A 202 -5.57 8.35 -30.95
CA ARG A 202 -6.27 7.09 -30.74
C ARG A 202 -6.48 6.87 -29.25
N LEU A 203 -7.62 6.34 -28.89
CA LEU A 203 -7.96 6.02 -27.50
C LEU A 203 -6.95 5.01 -26.91
N GLY A 204 -6.47 4.06 -27.72
CA GLY A 204 -5.41 3.12 -27.33
C GLY A 204 -4.12 3.79 -26.89
N GLN A 205 -3.73 4.93 -27.49
CA GLN A 205 -2.53 5.69 -27.11
C GLN A 205 -2.70 6.30 -25.69
N LEU A 206 -3.89 6.76 -25.34
CA LEU A 206 -4.18 7.25 -23.99
C LEU A 206 -4.00 6.11 -22.96
N PHE A 207 -4.58 4.94 -23.21
CA PHE A 207 -4.43 3.78 -22.34
C PHE A 207 -2.99 3.24 -22.29
N GLY A 208 -2.24 3.31 -23.38
CA GLY A 208 -0.80 3.03 -23.42
C GLY A 208 0.00 3.97 -22.52
N GLY A 209 -0.36 5.26 -22.47
CA GLY A 209 0.20 6.22 -21.52
C GLY A 209 -0.06 5.84 -20.06
N TYR A 210 -1.28 5.37 -19.75
CA TYR A 210 -1.62 4.85 -18.41
C TYR A 210 -0.82 3.59 -18.05
N ALA A 211 -0.66 2.66 -19.01
CA ALA A 211 0.14 1.45 -18.84
C ALA A 211 1.60 1.79 -18.50
N SER A 212 2.21 2.70 -19.28
CA SER A 212 3.60 3.13 -19.10
C SER A 212 3.83 3.79 -17.73
N LEU A 213 2.92 4.67 -17.30
CA LEU A 213 2.99 5.29 -15.97
C LEU A 213 2.87 4.22 -14.87
N THR A 214 1.86 3.36 -14.95
CA THR A 214 1.58 2.35 -13.91
C THR A 214 2.72 1.34 -13.79
N LYS A 215 3.37 0.99 -14.90
CA LYS A 215 4.57 0.14 -14.90
C LYS A 215 5.72 0.78 -14.12
N ARG A 216 6.02 2.06 -14.38
CA ARG A 216 7.06 2.79 -13.61
C ARG A 216 6.73 2.83 -12.11
N LEU A 217 5.45 3.04 -11.74
CA LEU A 217 5.04 3.03 -10.33
C LEU A 217 5.35 1.69 -9.65
N ALA A 218 5.11 0.56 -10.34
CA ALA A 218 5.47 -0.77 -9.81
C ALA A 218 6.99 -0.92 -9.68
N GLU A 219 7.76 -0.46 -10.68
CA GLU A 219 9.22 -0.52 -10.70
C GLU A 219 9.85 0.29 -9.57
N GLU A 220 9.33 1.48 -9.23
CA GLU A 220 9.84 2.35 -8.18
C GLU A 220 9.53 1.84 -6.75
N LEU A 221 8.48 1.05 -6.57
CA LEU A 221 8.17 0.42 -5.29
C LEU A 221 9.19 -0.67 -4.89
N VAL A 222 9.83 -1.34 -5.86
CA VAL A 222 10.79 -2.43 -5.60
C VAL A 222 12.03 -1.96 -4.82
N PRO A 223 12.77 -0.91 -5.24
CA PRO A 223 13.96 -0.48 -4.52
C PRO A 223 13.68 0.06 -3.13
N VAL A 224 12.53 0.69 -2.88
CA VAL A 224 12.17 1.15 -1.52
C VAL A 224 11.79 -0.02 -0.62
N ARG A 225 11.09 -1.04 -1.14
CA ARG A 225 10.86 -2.31 -0.44
C ARG A 225 12.18 -2.98 -0.05
N ASP A 226 13.12 -3.09 -0.97
CA ASP A 226 14.38 -3.81 -0.74
C ASP A 226 15.28 -3.14 0.30
N LYS A 227 15.18 -1.82 0.48
CA LYS A 227 15.86 -1.08 1.57
C LYS A 227 15.37 -1.49 2.96
N LEU A 228 14.14 -1.99 3.09
CA LEU A 228 13.60 -2.48 4.35
C LEU A 228 14.28 -3.76 4.87
N ARG A 229 15.10 -4.43 4.05
CA ARG A 229 15.86 -5.60 4.48
C ARG A 229 17.01 -5.29 5.44
N ILE A 230 17.36 -4.04 5.63
CA ILE A 230 18.38 -3.63 6.61
C ILE A 230 17.67 -3.40 7.95
N LEU A 231 17.93 -4.26 8.93
CA LEU A 231 17.27 -4.27 10.23
C LEU A 231 18.21 -3.85 11.37
N PRO A 232 17.71 -3.17 12.42
CA PRO A 232 18.53 -2.74 13.57
C PRO A 232 18.79 -3.86 14.59
N LEU A 233 18.33 -5.10 14.37
CA LEU A 233 18.45 -6.21 15.33
C LEU A 233 19.89 -6.42 15.80
N GLY A 234 20.01 -6.62 17.12
CA GLY A 234 21.31 -6.75 17.81
C GLY A 234 21.93 -5.39 18.18
N GLY A 235 21.24 -4.27 17.87
CA GLY A 235 21.63 -2.93 18.37
C GLY A 235 21.23 -2.70 19.81
N THR A 236 20.28 -3.47 20.32
CA THR A 236 19.66 -3.33 21.65
C THR A 236 19.09 -1.94 21.88
N ALA A 237 19.50 -1.21 22.92
CA ALA A 237 18.88 0.05 23.31
C ALA A 237 19.20 1.22 22.36
N ILE A 238 20.46 1.38 21.92
CA ILE A 238 20.94 2.55 21.17
C ILE A 238 21.93 2.22 20.05
N GLY A 239 22.17 0.93 19.76
CA GLY A 239 23.11 0.51 18.71
C GLY A 239 24.41 -0.11 19.22
N THR A 240 24.65 -0.15 20.53
CA THR A 240 25.87 -0.71 21.14
C THR A 240 25.88 -2.23 21.22
N GLY A 241 24.71 -2.90 21.15
CA GLY A 241 24.57 -4.32 21.41
C GLY A 241 24.77 -4.71 22.88
N PHE A 242 24.73 -3.73 23.80
CA PHE A 242 24.91 -3.98 25.22
C PHE A 242 23.83 -4.94 25.74
N GLY A 243 24.25 -5.93 26.54
CA GLY A 243 23.37 -6.96 27.11
C GLY A 243 23.13 -8.19 26.21
N ALA A 244 23.62 -8.20 24.98
CA ALA A 244 23.60 -9.35 24.09
C ALA A 244 24.98 -10.04 24.02
N PRO A 245 25.06 -11.39 23.95
CA PRO A 245 26.31 -12.08 23.75
C PRO A 245 26.92 -11.82 22.37
N ALA A 246 28.23 -11.93 22.22
CA ALA A 246 28.93 -11.57 20.99
C ALA A 246 28.44 -12.31 19.73
N GLY A 247 27.94 -13.56 19.87
CA GLY A 247 27.40 -14.36 18.76
C GLY A 247 25.97 -14.06 18.37
N TYR A 248 25.22 -13.36 19.22
CA TYR A 248 23.78 -13.16 19.04
C TYR A 248 23.41 -12.49 17.72
N ARG A 249 24.09 -11.39 17.39
CA ARG A 249 23.78 -10.61 16.17
C ARG A 249 23.90 -11.45 14.89
N ALA A 250 24.95 -12.26 14.77
CA ALA A 250 25.12 -13.13 13.59
C ALA A 250 24.08 -14.25 13.56
N ALA A 251 23.79 -14.85 14.71
CA ALA A 251 22.82 -15.94 14.83
C ALA A 251 21.39 -15.49 14.51
N VAL A 252 20.94 -14.34 15.02
CA VAL A 252 19.58 -13.87 14.82
C VAL A 252 19.24 -13.63 13.34
N TYR A 253 20.16 -13.08 12.54
CA TYR A 253 19.97 -12.91 11.10
C TYR A 253 19.97 -14.23 10.35
N THR A 254 20.81 -15.19 10.76
CA THR A 254 20.83 -16.54 10.19
C THR A 254 19.49 -17.24 10.40
N HIS A 255 18.94 -17.18 11.62
CA HIS A 255 17.66 -17.77 11.94
C HIS A 255 16.51 -17.05 11.26
N LEU A 256 16.53 -15.71 11.24
CA LEU A 256 15.48 -14.92 10.58
C LEU A 256 15.39 -15.25 9.09
N ARG A 257 16.53 -15.40 8.40
CA ARG A 257 16.58 -15.85 7.01
C ARG A 257 15.96 -17.25 6.83
N SER A 258 16.27 -18.17 7.75
CA SER A 258 15.70 -19.54 7.69
C SER A 258 14.19 -19.56 7.91
N ILE A 259 13.66 -18.67 8.77
CA ILE A 259 12.24 -18.56 9.12
C ILE A 259 11.44 -17.90 7.99
N THR A 260 11.97 -16.80 7.44
CA THR A 260 11.22 -15.94 6.50
C THR A 260 11.52 -16.22 5.02
N GLY A 261 12.64 -16.89 4.72
CA GLY A 261 13.15 -17.04 3.35
C GLY A 261 13.77 -15.76 2.77
N VAL A 262 13.76 -14.64 3.50
CA VAL A 262 14.28 -13.34 3.07
C VAL A 262 15.65 -13.08 3.66
N ASP A 263 16.57 -12.57 2.85
CA ASP A 263 17.93 -12.22 3.28
C ASP A 263 17.93 -10.83 3.93
N TYR A 264 17.48 -10.77 5.18
CA TYR A 264 17.61 -9.58 6.01
C TYR A 264 19.07 -9.41 6.47
N GLN A 265 19.53 -8.18 6.58
CA GLN A 265 20.94 -7.87 6.83
C GLN A 265 21.08 -6.88 7.98
N ALA A 266 22.20 -7.01 8.71
CA ALA A 266 22.59 -6.05 9.72
C ALA A 266 23.02 -4.71 9.05
N PRO A 267 22.76 -3.56 9.69
CA PRO A 267 23.22 -2.27 9.20
C PRO A 267 24.73 -2.13 9.28
N ALA A 268 25.30 -1.35 8.37
CA ALA A 268 26.71 -0.98 8.44
C ALA A 268 27.02 -0.10 9.67
N ASN A 269 26.07 0.70 10.10
CA ASN A 269 26.14 1.50 11.32
C ASN A 269 24.86 1.28 12.15
N SER A 270 25.01 0.65 13.32
CA SER A 270 23.87 0.37 14.19
C SER A 270 23.28 1.63 14.83
N PHE A 271 24.11 2.65 15.11
CA PHE A 271 23.63 3.91 15.69
C PHE A 271 22.75 4.69 14.69
N ASP A 272 23.10 4.66 13.40
CA ASP A 272 22.28 5.23 12.32
C ASP A 272 20.93 4.49 12.22
N ALA A 273 20.97 3.15 12.21
CA ALA A 273 19.77 2.33 12.04
C ALA A 273 18.78 2.40 13.21
N MET A 274 19.24 2.78 14.41
CA MET A 274 18.39 2.94 15.60
C MET A 274 17.67 4.29 15.64
N GLN A 275 18.29 5.37 15.17
CA GLN A 275 17.74 6.71 15.30
C GLN A 275 17.03 7.23 14.05
N ASN A 276 17.33 6.67 12.86
CA ASN A 276 16.83 7.23 11.60
C ASN A 276 15.76 6.33 10.96
N MET A 277 14.64 6.95 10.62
CA MET A 277 13.48 6.32 9.97
C MET A 277 13.27 6.81 8.53
N ASP A 278 14.29 7.38 7.88
CA ASP A 278 14.20 7.92 6.52
C ASP A 278 13.71 6.91 5.48
N VAL A 279 13.96 5.61 5.70
CA VAL A 279 13.43 4.54 4.85
C VAL A 279 11.91 4.55 4.79
N PHE A 280 11.22 4.80 5.91
CA PHE A 280 9.75 4.88 5.93
C PHE A 280 9.22 6.14 5.29
N SER A 281 9.93 7.27 5.41
CA SER A 281 9.62 8.48 4.65
C SER A 281 9.68 8.23 3.13
N ARG A 282 10.68 7.47 2.65
CA ARG A 282 10.80 7.09 1.24
C ARG A 282 9.67 6.15 0.80
N VAL A 283 9.37 5.11 1.59
CA VAL A 283 8.24 4.21 1.34
C VAL A 283 6.93 5.01 1.25
N SER A 284 6.66 5.88 2.22
CA SER A 284 5.46 6.71 2.26
C SER A 284 5.36 7.66 1.05
N ALA A 285 6.47 8.27 0.64
CA ALA A 285 6.52 9.12 -0.55
C ALA A 285 6.20 8.35 -1.85
N GLU A 286 6.68 7.11 -2.00
CA GLU A 286 6.34 6.28 -3.15
C GLU A 286 4.87 5.83 -3.12
N LEU A 287 4.32 5.49 -1.95
CA LEU A 287 2.89 5.21 -1.80
C LEU A 287 2.03 6.41 -2.20
N ARG A 288 2.40 7.63 -1.75
CA ARG A 288 1.74 8.87 -2.15
C ARG A 288 1.87 9.10 -3.66
N THR A 289 3.05 8.90 -4.26
CA THR A 289 3.26 9.05 -5.70
C THR A 289 2.38 8.08 -6.49
N CYS A 290 2.29 6.83 -6.05
CA CYS A 290 1.39 5.84 -6.62
C CYS A 290 -0.09 6.28 -6.51
N ALA A 291 -0.52 6.72 -5.33
CA ALA A 291 -1.89 7.14 -5.06
C ALA A 291 -2.33 8.32 -5.95
N VAL A 292 -1.55 9.40 -6.00
CA VAL A 292 -1.91 10.60 -6.77
C VAL A 292 -1.86 10.36 -8.28
N SER A 293 -0.94 9.52 -8.75
CA SER A 293 -0.85 9.15 -10.17
C SER A 293 -2.06 8.32 -10.62
N LEU A 294 -2.48 7.35 -9.82
CA LEU A 294 -3.67 6.56 -10.10
C LEU A 294 -4.96 7.36 -9.94
N ALA A 295 -5.01 8.31 -9.02
CA ALA A 295 -6.14 9.24 -8.88
C ALA A 295 -6.31 10.12 -10.13
N LYS A 296 -5.21 10.54 -10.77
CA LYS A 296 -5.26 11.26 -12.06
C LYS A 296 -5.90 10.39 -13.14
N ILE A 297 -5.49 9.14 -13.27
CA ILE A 297 -6.08 8.20 -14.23
C ILE A 297 -7.58 7.98 -13.93
N ALA A 298 -7.93 7.80 -12.66
CA ALA A 298 -9.32 7.65 -12.23
C ALA A 298 -10.18 8.89 -12.54
N SER A 299 -9.60 10.09 -12.41
CA SER A 299 -10.25 11.35 -12.81
C SER A 299 -10.51 11.40 -14.31
N ASP A 300 -9.52 11.05 -15.15
CA ASP A 300 -9.70 10.99 -16.60
C ASP A 300 -10.82 10.01 -16.99
N VAL A 301 -10.80 8.81 -16.40
CA VAL A 301 -11.87 7.80 -16.64
C VAL A 301 -13.23 8.32 -16.22
N THR A 302 -13.33 9.07 -15.12
CA THR A 302 -14.58 9.72 -14.68
C THR A 302 -15.05 10.75 -15.69
N VAL A 303 -14.16 11.60 -16.20
CA VAL A 303 -14.51 12.65 -17.19
C VAL A 303 -14.92 12.02 -18.51
N LEU A 304 -14.15 11.05 -19.03
CA LEU A 304 -14.44 10.39 -20.31
C LEU A 304 -15.74 9.55 -20.28
N SER A 305 -16.15 9.06 -19.11
CA SER A 305 -17.40 8.30 -18.92
C SER A 305 -18.58 9.15 -18.49
N SER A 306 -18.40 10.47 -18.36
CA SER A 306 -19.45 11.38 -17.87
C SER A 306 -20.66 11.43 -18.81
N GLY A 307 -21.84 11.63 -18.25
CA GLY A 307 -23.08 11.76 -19.01
C GLY A 307 -24.09 10.64 -18.69
N PRO A 308 -24.70 10.00 -19.73
CA PRO A 308 -24.30 9.92 -21.15
C PRO A 308 -24.72 11.12 -22.03
N VAL A 309 -25.73 11.90 -21.65
CA VAL A 309 -26.25 12.99 -22.51
C VAL A 309 -25.52 14.31 -22.21
N GLY A 310 -25.40 14.67 -20.93
CA GLY A 310 -24.82 15.94 -20.49
C GLY A 310 -23.30 15.93 -20.29
N GLY A 311 -22.60 14.92 -20.78
CA GLY A 311 -21.16 14.77 -20.65
C GLY A 311 -20.51 14.16 -21.88
N LEU A 312 -19.23 13.72 -21.76
CA LEU A 312 -18.47 13.19 -22.88
C LEU A 312 -19.01 11.85 -23.38
N GLY A 313 -19.24 10.89 -22.50
CA GLY A 313 -19.79 9.58 -22.86
C GLY A 313 -18.89 8.74 -23.78
N GLU A 314 -17.59 9.02 -23.82
CA GLU A 314 -16.62 8.38 -24.71
C GLU A 314 -16.16 6.99 -24.19
N LEU A 315 -16.30 6.78 -22.88
CA LEU A 315 -16.11 5.48 -22.23
C LEU A 315 -17.40 5.00 -21.58
N LYS A 316 -17.63 3.68 -21.63
CA LYS A 316 -18.68 2.97 -20.90
C LYS A 316 -18.06 2.14 -19.81
N LEU A 317 -18.40 2.46 -18.55
CA LEU A 317 -17.93 1.71 -17.39
C LEU A 317 -18.89 0.57 -17.07
N PRO A 318 -18.40 -0.52 -16.46
CA PRO A 318 -19.27 -1.54 -15.89
C PRO A 318 -20.19 -0.95 -14.82
N GLU A 319 -21.46 -1.35 -14.83
CA GLU A 319 -22.42 -0.98 -13.80
C GLU A 319 -22.10 -1.73 -12.50
N ALA A 320 -21.46 -1.05 -11.55
CA ALA A 320 -21.05 -1.65 -10.29
C ALA A 320 -22.17 -1.68 -9.24
N GLN A 321 -23.00 -0.64 -9.23
CA GLN A 321 -24.15 -0.48 -8.33
C GLN A 321 -25.09 0.62 -8.82
N ALA A 322 -26.33 0.64 -8.31
CA ALA A 322 -27.26 1.73 -8.55
C ALA A 322 -26.67 3.06 -8.03
N GLY A 323 -26.72 4.09 -8.85
CA GLY A 323 -26.07 5.38 -8.57
C GLY A 323 -26.95 6.41 -7.85
N SER A 324 -28.26 6.12 -7.67
CA SER A 324 -29.19 7.05 -7.06
C SER A 324 -30.36 6.33 -6.39
N SER A 325 -30.77 6.83 -5.24
CA SER A 325 -31.98 6.36 -4.54
C SER A 325 -33.29 6.97 -5.13
N ILE A 326 -33.17 8.02 -5.93
CA ILE A 326 -34.34 8.77 -6.47
C ILE A 326 -34.41 8.80 -8.00
N MET A 327 -33.34 8.49 -8.71
CA MET A 327 -33.29 8.45 -10.17
C MET A 327 -33.07 7.04 -10.69
N PRO A 328 -34.08 6.32 -11.18
CA PRO A 328 -33.92 5.03 -11.80
C PRO A 328 -32.96 5.09 -13.00
N GLY A 329 -32.04 4.10 -13.11
CA GLY A 329 -31.11 4.00 -14.24
C GLY A 329 -29.87 4.88 -14.15
N LYS A 330 -29.70 5.69 -13.10
CA LYS A 330 -28.45 6.44 -12.88
C LYS A 330 -27.34 5.50 -12.37
N VAL A 331 -26.20 5.49 -13.04
CA VAL A 331 -24.98 4.78 -12.63
C VAL A 331 -23.87 5.80 -12.43
N ASN A 332 -23.21 5.75 -11.26
CA ASN A 332 -22.07 6.61 -10.95
C ASN A 332 -20.74 5.85 -11.17
N PRO A 333 -19.65 6.57 -11.49
CA PRO A 333 -18.30 5.98 -11.63
C PRO A 333 -17.68 5.69 -10.26
N VAL A 334 -18.30 4.82 -9.44
CA VAL A 334 -17.97 4.64 -8.01
C VAL A 334 -16.57 4.09 -7.78
N LEU A 335 -16.03 3.26 -8.70
CA LEU A 335 -14.68 2.73 -8.58
C LEU A 335 -13.60 3.80 -8.83
N PRO A 336 -13.68 4.60 -9.91
CA PRO A 336 -12.81 5.78 -10.06
C PRO A 336 -12.92 6.76 -8.88
N MET A 337 -14.14 7.05 -8.41
CA MET A 337 -14.36 7.92 -7.26
C MET A 337 -13.69 7.38 -5.99
N ALA A 338 -13.76 6.07 -5.75
CA ALA A 338 -13.09 5.43 -4.63
C ALA A 338 -11.56 5.57 -4.73
N MET A 339 -10.97 5.39 -5.93
CA MET A 339 -9.53 5.61 -6.14
C MET A 339 -9.10 7.04 -5.83
N ILE A 340 -9.91 8.04 -6.19
CA ILE A 340 -9.63 9.44 -5.88
C ILE A 340 -9.70 9.67 -4.36
N GLN A 341 -10.72 9.13 -3.67
CA GLN A 341 -10.86 9.30 -2.23
C GLN A 341 -9.74 8.66 -1.44
N LEU A 342 -9.35 7.41 -1.79
CA LEU A 342 -8.23 6.75 -1.09
C LEU A 342 -6.91 7.51 -1.29
N SER A 343 -6.72 8.19 -2.42
CA SER A 343 -5.51 9.01 -2.62
C SER A 343 -5.43 10.16 -1.63
N PHE A 344 -6.56 10.78 -1.25
CA PHE A 344 -6.59 11.82 -0.22
C PHE A 344 -6.15 11.28 1.15
N ALA A 345 -6.60 10.07 1.51
CA ALA A 345 -6.19 9.41 2.75
C ALA A 345 -4.68 9.11 2.75
N VAL A 346 -4.15 8.54 1.66
CA VAL A 346 -2.72 8.23 1.53
C VAL A 346 -1.85 9.49 1.59
N VAL A 347 -2.28 10.59 0.98
CA VAL A 347 -1.59 11.90 1.09
C VAL A 347 -1.58 12.39 2.53
N GLY A 348 -2.69 12.28 3.25
CA GLY A 348 -2.76 12.63 4.67
C GLY A 348 -1.84 11.77 5.54
N ASN A 349 -1.79 10.48 5.27
CA ASN A 349 -0.89 9.55 5.95
C ASN A 349 0.59 9.89 5.72
N ASP A 350 0.97 10.24 4.47
CA ASP A 350 2.34 10.64 4.13
C ASP A 350 2.80 11.86 4.94
N VAL A 351 1.94 12.85 5.12
CA VAL A 351 2.23 14.01 5.97
C VAL A 351 2.50 13.58 7.42
N ALA A 352 1.69 12.67 7.98
CA ALA A 352 1.88 12.18 9.34
C ALA A 352 3.20 11.39 9.48
N VAL A 353 3.55 10.54 8.50
CA VAL A 353 4.83 9.82 8.48
C VAL A 353 6.01 10.78 8.41
N ALA A 354 5.96 11.79 7.54
CA ALA A 354 7.03 12.78 7.42
C ALA A 354 7.27 13.53 8.74
N GLN A 355 6.20 13.91 9.46
CA GLN A 355 6.30 14.55 10.78
C GLN A 355 6.92 13.60 11.81
N ALA A 356 6.46 12.34 11.87
CA ALA A 356 6.99 11.37 12.82
C ALA A 356 8.48 11.09 12.60
N VAL A 357 8.91 10.97 11.34
CA VAL A 357 10.33 10.77 11.00
C VAL A 357 11.19 11.96 11.40
N GLN A 358 10.66 13.18 11.28
CA GLN A 358 11.38 14.42 11.63
C GLN A 358 11.63 14.57 13.14
N TYR A 359 10.72 14.05 13.98
CA TYR A 359 10.72 14.30 15.41
C TYR A 359 11.44 13.24 16.25
N GLY A 360 12.28 12.38 15.65
CA GLY A 360 13.20 11.55 16.41
C GLY A 360 14.16 12.38 17.26
N GLU A 361 14.50 11.91 18.46
CA GLU A 361 15.29 12.63 19.44
C GLU A 361 16.56 11.84 19.78
N LEU A 362 17.74 12.43 19.52
CA LEU A 362 19.05 11.88 19.81
C LEU A 362 19.22 10.47 19.24
N GLU A 363 19.32 9.45 20.08
CA GLU A 363 19.71 8.07 19.68
C GLU A 363 18.55 7.21 19.21
N ILE A 364 17.29 7.72 19.23
CA ILE A 364 16.12 6.92 18.84
C ILE A 364 15.01 7.80 18.24
N ASN A 365 14.19 7.18 17.41
CA ASN A 365 12.89 7.73 17.04
C ASN A 365 11.77 6.87 17.69
N HIS A 366 11.07 7.42 18.66
CA HIS A 366 10.01 6.74 19.40
C HIS A 366 8.60 6.96 18.80
N PHE A 367 8.49 7.57 17.61
CA PHE A 367 7.21 7.76 16.90
C PHE A 367 6.91 6.62 15.89
N GLU A 368 7.56 5.48 16.03
CA GLU A 368 7.33 4.28 15.22
C GLU A 368 5.86 3.81 15.19
N PRO A 369 5.07 3.87 16.29
CA PRO A 369 3.67 3.45 16.26
C PRO A 369 2.80 4.24 15.28
N VAL A 370 2.96 5.56 15.18
CA VAL A 370 2.22 6.33 14.17
C VAL A 370 2.71 6.02 12.76
N VAL A 371 4.01 5.78 12.56
CA VAL A 371 4.56 5.36 11.26
C VAL A 371 3.97 4.00 10.85
N ALA A 372 3.94 3.02 11.76
CA ALA A 372 3.32 1.72 11.52
C ALA A 372 1.86 1.87 11.08
N SER A 373 1.05 2.59 11.86
CA SER A 373 -0.35 2.82 11.58
C SER A 373 -0.59 3.45 10.21
N ARG A 374 0.16 4.51 9.86
CA ARG A 374 -0.06 5.27 8.61
C ARG A 374 0.48 4.57 7.37
N VAL A 375 1.62 3.88 7.48
CA VAL A 375 2.21 3.12 6.36
C VAL A 375 1.35 1.90 6.04
N PHE A 376 0.94 1.13 7.05
CA PHE A 376 0.08 -0.04 6.86
C PHE A 376 -1.27 0.32 6.25
N ASP A 377 -1.94 1.35 6.79
CA ASP A 377 -3.20 1.85 6.24
C ASP A 377 -3.06 2.25 4.75
N SER A 378 -1.97 2.96 4.41
CA SER A 378 -1.72 3.38 3.02
C SER A 378 -1.51 2.18 2.08
N ILE A 379 -0.74 1.17 2.51
CA ILE A 379 -0.50 -0.05 1.71
C ILE A 379 -1.80 -0.83 1.54
N GLU A 380 -2.59 -0.99 2.59
CA GLU A 380 -3.87 -1.72 2.55
C GLU A 380 -4.88 -1.01 1.65
N LEU A 381 -5.05 0.31 1.81
CA LEU A 381 -5.93 1.13 0.96
C LEU A 381 -5.56 1.01 -0.52
N LEU A 382 -4.28 1.13 -0.84
CA LEU A 382 -3.79 1.01 -2.22
C LEU A 382 -3.98 -0.40 -2.76
N THR A 383 -3.57 -1.43 -2.04
CA THR A 383 -3.69 -2.84 -2.48
C THR A 383 -5.13 -3.19 -2.79
N ASN A 384 -6.04 -2.92 -1.85
CA ASN A 384 -7.45 -3.21 -1.99
C ASN A 384 -8.14 -2.34 -3.05
N GLY A 385 -7.81 -1.04 -3.08
CA GLY A 385 -8.37 -0.10 -4.04
C GLY A 385 -7.97 -0.42 -5.48
N ILE A 386 -6.69 -0.66 -5.73
CA ILE A 386 -6.15 -1.01 -7.05
C ILE A 386 -6.76 -2.31 -7.55
N GLN A 387 -6.83 -3.34 -6.71
CA GLN A 387 -7.44 -4.62 -7.08
C GLN A 387 -8.89 -4.43 -7.55
N ARG A 388 -9.70 -3.68 -6.80
CA ARG A 388 -11.10 -3.43 -7.16
C ARG A 388 -11.22 -2.56 -8.40
N PHE A 389 -10.42 -1.52 -8.53
CA PHE A 389 -10.38 -0.65 -9.70
C PHE A 389 -10.01 -1.45 -10.95
N ALA A 390 -8.96 -2.30 -10.89
CA ALA A 390 -8.54 -3.16 -11.97
C ALA A 390 -9.65 -4.14 -12.40
N GLN A 391 -10.15 -4.95 -11.46
CA GLN A 391 -11.03 -6.07 -11.80
C GLN A 391 -12.47 -5.66 -12.08
N LYS A 392 -12.99 -4.62 -11.40
CA LYS A 392 -14.40 -4.22 -11.48
C LYS A 392 -14.64 -2.97 -12.33
N CYS A 393 -13.58 -2.24 -12.70
CA CYS A 393 -13.68 -1.08 -13.58
C CYS A 393 -12.89 -1.29 -14.86
N ILE A 394 -11.55 -1.25 -14.81
CA ILE A 394 -10.70 -1.20 -16.01
C ILE A 394 -10.86 -2.42 -16.91
N LYS A 395 -10.96 -3.62 -16.33
CA LYS A 395 -11.17 -4.85 -17.11
C LYS A 395 -12.40 -4.81 -17.99
N GLY A 396 -13.47 -4.20 -17.51
CA GLY A 396 -14.78 -4.14 -18.19
C GLY A 396 -15.05 -2.84 -18.95
N ILE A 397 -14.15 -1.86 -18.95
CA ILE A 397 -14.30 -0.61 -19.72
C ILE A 397 -14.46 -0.93 -21.20
N LYS A 398 -15.39 -0.22 -21.87
CA LYS A 398 -15.58 -0.23 -23.33
C LYS A 398 -15.49 1.19 -23.88
N ALA A 399 -14.98 1.33 -25.09
CA ALA A 399 -15.09 2.57 -25.85
C ALA A 399 -16.48 2.70 -26.47
N ASP A 400 -17.07 3.89 -26.40
CA ASP A 400 -18.15 4.27 -27.31
C ASP A 400 -17.53 4.81 -28.60
N VAL A 401 -17.31 3.92 -29.57
CA VAL A 401 -16.62 4.24 -30.82
C VAL A 401 -17.33 5.37 -31.57
N ALA A 402 -18.66 5.26 -31.69
CA ALA A 402 -19.44 6.28 -32.41
C ALA A 402 -19.34 7.66 -31.74
N ARG A 403 -19.35 7.72 -30.41
CA ARG A 403 -19.25 8.97 -29.65
C ARG A 403 -17.85 9.59 -29.77
N ASN A 404 -16.81 8.79 -29.72
CA ASN A 404 -15.42 9.22 -29.92
C ASN A 404 -15.21 9.79 -31.34
N GLU A 405 -15.70 9.10 -32.37
CA GLU A 405 -15.61 9.56 -33.76
C GLU A 405 -16.44 10.83 -33.98
N GLN A 406 -17.68 10.90 -33.43
CA GLN A 406 -18.52 12.09 -33.53
C GLN A 406 -17.81 13.32 -32.97
N HIS A 407 -17.30 13.28 -31.74
CA HIS A 407 -16.60 14.41 -31.14
C HIS A 407 -15.39 14.87 -31.96
N LEU A 408 -14.61 13.92 -32.48
CA LEU A 408 -13.46 14.25 -33.30
C LEU A 408 -13.88 14.90 -34.63
N MET A 409 -14.87 14.34 -35.34
CA MET A 409 -15.30 14.84 -36.65
C MET A 409 -16.03 16.18 -36.57
N GLU A 410 -16.67 16.48 -35.45
CA GLU A 410 -17.32 17.78 -35.20
C GLU A 410 -16.30 18.85 -34.74
N SER A 411 -15.13 18.44 -34.25
CA SER A 411 -14.09 19.35 -33.75
C SER A 411 -13.24 19.98 -34.84
N MET A 412 -12.81 21.19 -34.59
CA MET A 412 -11.79 21.86 -35.42
C MET A 412 -10.40 21.23 -35.34
N ALA A 413 -10.18 20.30 -34.41
CA ALA A 413 -8.93 19.55 -34.26
C ALA A 413 -8.51 18.81 -35.55
N VAL A 414 -9.50 18.40 -36.37
CA VAL A 414 -9.25 17.74 -37.67
C VAL A 414 -8.57 18.62 -38.71
N ALA A 415 -8.65 19.95 -38.57
CA ALA A 415 -8.09 20.90 -39.52
C ALA A 415 -6.57 20.69 -39.74
N THR A 416 -5.85 20.46 -38.67
CA THR A 416 -4.39 20.22 -38.74
C THR A 416 -4.01 18.98 -39.55
N ALA A 417 -4.79 17.93 -39.49
CA ALA A 417 -4.60 16.68 -40.25
C ALA A 417 -4.78 16.88 -41.77
N LEU A 418 -5.51 17.91 -42.18
CA LEU A 418 -5.89 18.18 -43.54
C LEU A 418 -4.93 19.13 -44.25
N VAL A 419 -4.13 19.91 -43.51
CA VAL A 419 -3.13 20.86 -44.08
C VAL A 419 -2.20 20.22 -45.11
N PRO A 420 -1.64 19.00 -44.85
CA PRO A 420 -0.74 18.37 -45.86
C PRO A 420 -1.47 17.97 -47.15
N LYS A 421 -2.79 17.81 -47.14
CA LYS A 421 -3.58 17.36 -48.29
C LYS A 421 -4.04 18.52 -49.17
N ILE A 422 -4.56 19.59 -48.58
CA ILE A 422 -5.23 20.67 -49.29
C ILE A 422 -4.59 22.06 -49.06
N GLY A 423 -3.56 22.15 -48.24
CA GLY A 423 -2.81 23.37 -47.94
C GLY A 423 -3.43 24.26 -46.88
N TYR A 424 -2.58 24.99 -46.14
CA TYR A 424 -2.97 25.81 -44.99
C TYR A 424 -4.06 26.87 -45.30
N ALA A 425 -3.88 27.59 -46.43
CA ALA A 425 -4.79 28.69 -46.80
C ALA A 425 -6.23 28.19 -47.04
N ARG A 426 -6.38 27.04 -47.70
CA ARG A 426 -7.68 26.42 -47.96
C ARG A 426 -8.32 25.90 -46.66
N VAL A 427 -7.53 25.18 -45.86
CA VAL A 427 -8.03 24.69 -44.53
C VAL A 427 -8.48 25.87 -43.68
N SER A 428 -7.71 26.96 -43.61
CA SER A 428 -8.04 28.15 -42.84
C SER A 428 -9.33 28.84 -43.31
N LYS A 429 -9.60 28.85 -44.61
CA LYS A 429 -10.83 29.42 -45.20
C LYS A 429 -12.03 28.56 -44.81
N LEU A 430 -11.94 27.23 -44.99
CA LEU A 430 -13.00 26.29 -44.68
C LEU A 430 -13.27 26.20 -43.17
N ALA A 431 -12.23 26.30 -42.35
CA ALA A 431 -12.35 26.38 -40.92
C ALA A 431 -13.17 27.59 -40.42
N ARG A 432 -12.91 28.77 -41.01
CA ARG A 432 -13.72 29.98 -40.76
C ARG A 432 -15.16 29.82 -41.20
N GLN A 433 -15.36 29.16 -42.34
CA GLN A 433 -16.73 28.88 -42.87
C GLN A 433 -17.46 27.93 -41.90
N SER A 434 -16.78 26.86 -41.45
CA SER A 434 -17.30 25.90 -40.48
C SER A 434 -17.82 26.60 -39.19
N VAL A 435 -17.00 27.48 -38.63
CA VAL A 435 -17.38 28.26 -37.42
C VAL A 435 -18.54 29.20 -37.71
N ALA A 436 -18.56 29.89 -38.86
CA ALA A 436 -19.60 30.85 -39.24
C ALA A 436 -20.95 30.17 -39.49
N GLU A 437 -20.94 28.97 -40.06
CA GLU A 437 -22.15 28.20 -40.40
C GLU A 437 -22.59 27.24 -39.28
N GLY A 438 -21.77 27.03 -38.23
CA GLY A 438 -22.04 26.04 -37.17
C GLY A 438 -22.06 24.60 -37.68
N ARG A 439 -21.28 24.27 -38.72
CA ARG A 439 -21.23 22.96 -39.39
C ARG A 439 -19.88 22.36 -39.31
N SER A 440 -19.75 21.02 -39.27
CA SER A 440 -18.49 20.37 -39.19
C SER A 440 -17.60 20.65 -40.41
N LEU A 441 -16.31 20.77 -40.22
CA LEU A 441 -15.33 20.96 -41.30
C LEU A 441 -15.34 19.78 -42.28
N VAL A 442 -15.58 18.57 -41.79
CA VAL A 442 -15.70 17.35 -42.62
C VAL A 442 -16.86 17.44 -43.59
N THR A 443 -18.03 17.88 -43.11
CA THR A 443 -19.20 18.05 -43.96
C THR A 443 -19.00 19.11 -45.04
N ILE A 444 -18.37 20.24 -44.71
CA ILE A 444 -18.08 21.32 -45.68
C ILE A 444 -17.07 20.86 -46.73
N LEU A 445 -16.09 20.05 -46.35
CA LEU A 445 -15.11 19.47 -47.28
C LEU A 445 -15.74 18.54 -48.31
N ASP A 446 -16.60 17.65 -47.84
CA ASP A 446 -17.31 16.70 -48.68
C ASP A 446 -18.21 17.43 -49.71
N GLU A 447 -19.03 18.37 -49.27
CA GLU A 447 -19.91 19.17 -50.11
C GLU A 447 -19.11 20.06 -51.12
N SER A 448 -17.91 20.52 -50.76
CA SER A 448 -17.10 21.30 -51.65
C SER A 448 -16.44 20.48 -52.78
N GLY A 449 -16.50 19.12 -52.66
CA GLY A 449 -15.84 18.23 -53.61
C GLY A 449 -14.33 18.20 -53.47
N LEU A 450 -13.72 18.84 -52.46
CA LEU A 450 -12.27 18.92 -52.27
C LEU A 450 -11.72 17.61 -51.66
N LEU A 451 -12.44 16.99 -50.79
CA LEU A 451 -12.10 15.73 -50.16
C LEU A 451 -13.37 14.98 -49.74
N SER A 452 -13.48 13.70 -50.11
CA SER A 452 -14.61 12.89 -49.65
C SER A 452 -14.52 12.65 -48.13
N THR A 453 -15.65 12.31 -47.53
CA THR A 453 -15.65 11.93 -46.11
C THR A 453 -14.66 10.80 -45.82
N ASP A 454 -14.57 9.76 -46.70
CA ASP A 454 -13.67 8.63 -46.54
C ASP A 454 -12.17 9.07 -46.62
N ASP A 455 -11.82 9.92 -47.60
CA ASP A 455 -10.46 10.45 -47.71
C ASP A 455 -10.07 11.34 -46.53
N THR A 456 -11.03 12.09 -45.99
CA THR A 456 -10.88 12.91 -44.79
C THR A 456 -10.59 12.03 -43.58
N ILE A 457 -11.37 10.97 -43.36
CA ILE A 457 -11.16 9.99 -42.28
C ILE A 457 -9.80 9.30 -42.45
N ALA A 458 -9.42 8.92 -43.66
CA ALA A 458 -8.12 8.31 -43.94
C ALA A 458 -6.95 9.26 -43.61
N ALA A 459 -7.09 10.57 -43.92
CA ALA A 459 -6.09 11.58 -43.56
C ALA A 459 -5.98 11.76 -42.04
N ILE A 460 -7.10 11.80 -41.33
CA ILE A 460 -7.14 11.91 -39.87
C ILE A 460 -6.54 10.65 -39.21
N ARG A 461 -6.87 9.46 -39.71
CA ARG A 461 -6.27 8.20 -39.25
C ARG A 461 -4.76 8.20 -39.40
N LYS A 462 -4.26 8.69 -40.52
CA LYS A 462 -2.81 8.82 -40.76
C LYS A 462 -2.17 9.82 -39.80
N ALA A 463 -2.79 10.98 -39.59
CA ALA A 463 -2.27 12.01 -38.69
C ALA A 463 -2.30 11.64 -37.21
N SER A 464 -3.11 10.64 -36.80
CA SER A 464 -3.17 10.16 -35.43
C SER A 464 -2.03 9.21 -35.02
N TYR A 465 -1.15 8.82 -35.95
CA TYR A 465 0.07 8.08 -35.62
C TYR A 465 1.20 9.02 -35.22
N PRO A 466 2.02 8.66 -34.20
CA PRO A 466 3.21 9.43 -33.84
C PRO A 466 4.20 9.52 -35.00
N VAL A 467 4.80 10.67 -35.17
CA VAL A 467 5.75 10.91 -36.26
C VAL A 467 7.11 10.24 -36.02
N PHE A 468 7.44 9.95 -34.74
CA PHE A 468 8.75 9.43 -34.34
C PHE A 468 8.79 7.90 -34.18
N ASP A 469 7.69 7.21 -34.43
CA ASP A 469 7.60 5.74 -34.39
C ASP A 469 7.63 5.11 -35.83
N ALA A 470 8.11 5.88 -36.82
CA ALA A 470 8.19 5.47 -38.22
C ALA A 470 9.59 4.92 -38.57
#